data_7397787f7cdb9740d0f032e8ec6845f4
#
_entry.id   7397787f7cdb9740d0f032e8ec6845f4
#
_cell.length_a   1.000
_cell.length_b   1.000
_cell.length_c   1.000
_cell.angle_alpha   90.00
_cell.angle_beta   90.00
_cell.angle_gamma   90.00
#
_symmetry.space_group_name_H-M   'P 1'
#
loop_
_entity.id
_entity.type
_entity.pdbx_description
1 polymer ?
#
loop_
_entity_poly.entity_id
_entity_poly.type
_entity_poly.pdbx_seq_one_letter_code
_entity_poly.pdbx_strand_id
1 'polypeptide(L)'
;MLKSTFWTRRRFTGITLIVGCFLFLGAAGLIPRDPSGNFIVNLPLREQLIAIGSQISLFQLSLILFISGLIVTLLGLALLTLLLRDAGDATFSSLALIAFLFGNVLMVIFLAFPLGVEPVAAQETVRTGVVPDFYVQLTLWTQPLFVIYTLLAFSALAAYGGAILSTRVLPHWVGWLALVYALAGLVLAGFTAGNVPPFLHHLMPILIGVLLLLRRGQVPSEQDERPRHASSVKSGHPSGQNRD
;
A
#
# COMPACT_ATOMS: atom_id res chain seq x y z
N MET A 1 -8.55 -20.60 -22.10
CA MET A 1 -7.39 -19.68 -22.00
C MET A 1 -7.54 -18.59 -20.95
N LEU A 2 -8.68 -17.92 -20.78
CA LEU A 2 -8.91 -16.82 -19.82
C LEU A 2 -8.65 -17.18 -18.34
N LYS A 3 -8.99 -18.41 -17.89
CA LYS A 3 -8.82 -18.83 -16.48
C LYS A 3 -7.35 -18.92 -16.05
N SER A 4 -6.42 -19.31 -16.93
CA SER A 4 -4.98 -19.40 -16.60
C SER A 4 -4.35 -18.02 -16.41
N THR A 5 -4.77 -17.03 -17.19
CA THR A 5 -4.26 -15.67 -17.16
C THR A 5 -4.66 -14.93 -15.89
N PHE A 6 -5.91 -15.10 -15.41
CA PHE A 6 -6.39 -14.48 -14.17
C PHE A 6 -5.65 -15.02 -12.95
N TRP A 7 -5.41 -16.34 -12.89
CA TRP A 7 -4.70 -16.95 -11.78
C TRP A 7 -3.22 -16.53 -11.71
N THR A 8 -2.57 -16.38 -12.86
CA THR A 8 -1.19 -15.90 -12.97
C THR A 8 -1.10 -14.43 -12.52
N ARG A 9 -2.02 -13.56 -12.98
CA ARG A 9 -2.08 -12.14 -12.56
C ARG A 9 -2.24 -12.01 -11.06
N ARG A 10 -3.13 -12.78 -10.46
CA ARG A 10 -3.40 -12.75 -9.03
C ARG A 10 -2.18 -13.11 -8.19
N ARG A 11 -1.47 -14.19 -8.56
CA ARG A 11 -0.22 -14.58 -7.88
C ARG A 11 0.84 -13.51 -8.04
N PHE A 12 1.00 -12.98 -9.22
CA PHE A 12 1.97 -11.94 -9.49
C PHE A 12 1.68 -10.69 -8.67
N THR A 13 0.42 -10.26 -8.58
CA THR A 13 -0.01 -9.16 -7.68
C THR A 13 0.37 -9.43 -6.23
N GLY A 14 0.05 -10.62 -5.72
CA GLY A 14 0.37 -11.00 -4.34
C GLY A 14 1.87 -10.98 -4.06
N ILE A 15 2.68 -11.56 -4.94
CA ILE A 15 4.15 -11.57 -4.82
C ILE A 15 4.69 -10.14 -4.83
N THR A 16 4.26 -9.32 -5.78
CA THR A 16 4.74 -7.94 -5.92
C THR A 16 4.43 -7.10 -4.69
N LEU A 17 3.22 -7.21 -4.12
CA LEU A 17 2.85 -6.54 -2.87
C LEU A 17 3.76 -6.97 -1.71
N ILE A 18 3.96 -8.27 -1.54
CA ILE A 18 4.78 -8.80 -0.45
C ILE A 18 6.23 -8.37 -0.62
N VAL A 19 6.82 -8.52 -1.81
CA VAL A 19 8.21 -8.14 -2.08
C VAL A 19 8.42 -6.64 -1.85
N GLY A 20 7.52 -5.78 -2.36
CA GLY A 20 7.63 -4.34 -2.17
C GLY A 20 7.60 -3.94 -0.69
N CYS A 21 6.67 -4.52 0.08
CA CYS A 21 6.57 -4.25 1.51
C CYS A 21 7.78 -4.79 2.29
N PHE A 22 8.30 -5.97 1.93
CA PHE A 22 9.49 -6.52 2.60
C PHE A 22 10.75 -5.72 2.27
N LEU A 23 10.91 -5.21 1.05
CA LEU A 23 11.99 -4.29 0.71
C LEU A 23 11.93 -3.03 1.58
N PHE A 24 10.72 -2.45 1.73
CA PHE A 24 10.52 -1.27 2.56
C PHE A 24 10.83 -1.55 4.04
N LEU A 25 10.28 -2.63 4.60
CA LEU A 25 10.50 -2.98 6.00
C LEU A 25 11.95 -3.40 6.26
N GLY A 26 12.57 -4.12 5.33
CA GLY A 26 13.98 -4.52 5.41
C GLY A 26 14.93 -3.34 5.41
N ALA A 27 14.59 -2.28 4.65
CA ALA A 27 15.34 -1.03 4.66
C ALA A 27 15.41 -0.38 6.05
N ALA A 28 14.34 -0.47 6.84
CA ALA A 28 14.31 0.03 8.22
C ALA A 28 15.34 -0.66 9.12
N GLY A 29 15.65 -1.92 8.87
CA GLY A 29 16.68 -2.66 9.57
C GLY A 29 18.12 -2.20 9.28
N LEU A 30 18.30 -1.50 8.15
CA LEU A 30 19.61 -0.95 7.72
C LEU A 30 19.81 0.52 8.13
N ILE A 31 18.81 1.16 8.73
CA ILE A 31 18.99 2.52 9.26
C ILE A 31 20.10 2.50 10.30
N PRO A 32 21.09 3.41 10.21
CA PRO A 32 22.15 3.54 11.19
C PRO A 32 21.59 3.63 12.62
N ARG A 33 22.36 3.11 13.56
CA ARG A 33 22.07 3.20 14.98
C ARG A 33 23.23 3.89 15.70
N ASP A 34 22.94 4.47 16.83
CA ASP A 34 23.99 4.97 17.69
C ASP A 34 24.80 3.79 18.32
N PRO A 35 25.93 4.06 18.98
CA PRO A 35 26.73 3.04 19.67
C PRO A 35 25.95 2.28 20.77
N SER A 36 24.85 2.87 21.27
CA SER A 36 23.96 2.26 22.27
C SER A 36 22.86 1.39 21.65
N GLY A 37 22.79 1.32 20.30
CA GLY A 37 21.78 0.56 19.55
C GLY A 37 20.46 1.28 19.31
N ASN A 38 20.33 2.56 19.68
CA ASN A 38 19.13 3.35 19.45
C ASN A 38 19.02 3.73 17.95
N PHE A 39 17.78 3.79 17.46
CA PHE A 39 17.54 4.33 16.11
C PHE A 39 17.85 5.82 16.06
N ILE A 40 18.55 6.25 15.01
CA ILE A 40 18.95 7.65 14.83
C ILE A 40 17.80 8.63 14.87
N VAL A 41 16.59 8.23 14.44
CA VAL A 41 15.38 9.07 14.43
C VAL A 41 14.95 9.57 15.82
N ASN A 42 15.42 8.94 16.89
CA ASN A 42 15.11 9.31 18.26
C ASN A 42 16.19 10.18 18.91
N LEU A 43 17.29 10.46 18.20
CA LEU A 43 18.41 11.24 18.71
C LEU A 43 18.21 12.73 18.44
N PRO A 44 18.86 13.63 19.21
CA PRO A 44 18.99 15.03 18.85
C PRO A 44 19.63 15.19 17.46
N LEU A 45 19.21 16.20 16.69
CA LEU A 45 19.58 16.41 15.30
C LEU A 45 21.09 16.32 15.03
N ARG A 46 21.92 16.89 15.91
CA ARG A 46 23.37 16.85 15.82
C ARG A 46 23.91 15.40 15.90
N GLU A 47 23.38 14.63 16.85
CA GLU A 47 23.78 13.23 17.07
C GLU A 47 23.31 12.33 15.92
N GLN A 48 22.12 12.59 15.36
CA GLN A 48 21.65 11.93 14.14
C GLN A 48 22.65 12.10 13.01
N LEU A 49 23.06 13.35 12.71
CA LEU A 49 24.01 13.65 11.64
C LEU A 49 25.38 13.02 11.87
N ILE A 50 25.87 12.99 13.12
CA ILE A 50 27.13 12.31 13.45
C ILE A 50 27.01 10.80 13.21
N ALA A 51 25.91 10.17 13.61
CA ALA A 51 25.67 8.74 13.37
C ALA A 51 25.57 8.44 11.87
N ILE A 52 24.86 9.27 11.09
CA ILE A 52 24.79 9.15 9.63
C ILE A 52 26.19 9.32 9.02
N GLY A 53 26.95 10.32 9.46
CA GLY A 53 28.29 10.59 8.97
C GLY A 53 29.26 9.44 9.14
N SER A 54 29.09 8.62 10.20
CA SER A 54 29.89 7.42 10.44
C SER A 54 29.52 6.23 9.54
N GLN A 55 28.29 6.22 8.94
CA GLN A 55 27.73 5.10 8.21
C GLN A 55 26.99 5.55 6.91
N ILE A 56 27.52 6.54 6.21
CA ILE A 56 26.85 7.17 5.04
C ILE A 56 26.40 6.14 3.99
N SER A 57 27.24 5.19 3.63
CA SER A 57 26.90 4.20 2.59
C SER A 57 25.74 3.30 3.03
N LEU A 58 25.69 2.90 4.30
CA LEU A 58 24.59 2.09 4.85
C LEU A 58 23.28 2.90 4.88
N PHE A 59 23.36 4.16 5.26
CA PHE A 59 22.24 5.08 5.27
C PHE A 59 21.67 5.28 3.85
N GLN A 60 22.53 5.58 2.87
CA GLN A 60 22.10 5.72 1.47
C GLN A 60 21.51 4.43 0.91
N LEU A 61 22.08 3.27 1.22
CA LEU A 61 21.54 1.98 0.82
C LEU A 61 20.13 1.76 1.40
N SER A 62 19.92 2.09 2.68
CA SER A 62 18.60 1.98 3.30
C SER A 62 17.56 2.84 2.59
N LEU A 63 17.88 4.09 2.24
CA LEU A 63 16.99 4.99 1.52
C LEU A 63 16.65 4.50 0.09
N ILE A 64 17.65 3.96 -0.63
CA ILE A 64 17.43 3.37 -1.96
C ILE A 64 16.47 2.16 -1.85
N LEU A 65 16.63 1.32 -0.84
CA LEU A 65 15.74 0.19 -0.60
C LEU A 65 14.33 0.64 -0.20
N PHE A 66 14.19 1.71 0.61
CA PHE A 66 12.89 2.31 0.89
C PHE A 66 12.18 2.76 -0.38
N ILE A 67 12.86 3.54 -1.23
CA ILE A 67 12.31 4.02 -2.51
C ILE A 67 11.95 2.84 -3.41
N SER A 68 12.82 1.85 -3.52
CA SER A 68 12.56 0.64 -4.32
C SER A 68 11.33 -0.12 -3.79
N GLY A 69 11.20 -0.27 -2.48
CA GLY A 69 10.04 -0.90 -1.83
C GLY A 69 8.74 -0.17 -2.14
N LEU A 70 8.75 1.17 -2.09
CA LEU A 70 7.59 1.99 -2.46
C LEU A 70 7.17 1.79 -3.93
N ILE A 71 8.13 1.81 -4.86
CA ILE A 71 7.86 1.61 -6.29
C ILE A 71 7.27 0.22 -6.53
N VAL A 72 7.85 -0.82 -5.95
CA VAL A 72 7.35 -2.20 -6.12
C VAL A 72 5.98 -2.37 -5.48
N THR A 73 5.73 -1.77 -4.30
CA THR A 73 4.40 -1.77 -3.66
C THR A 73 3.37 -1.08 -4.55
N LEU A 74 3.70 0.08 -5.13
CA LEU A 74 2.83 0.80 -6.06
C LEU A 74 2.48 -0.05 -7.28
N LEU A 75 3.45 -0.75 -7.87
CA LEU A 75 3.20 -1.70 -8.97
C LEU A 75 2.24 -2.82 -8.54
N GLY A 76 2.42 -3.36 -7.34
CA GLY A 76 1.51 -4.36 -6.77
C GLY A 76 0.08 -3.83 -6.59
N LEU A 77 -0.08 -2.59 -6.14
CA LEU A 77 -1.39 -1.94 -6.00
C LEU A 77 -2.01 -1.60 -7.36
N ALA A 78 -1.22 -1.23 -8.36
CA ALA A 78 -1.70 -1.04 -9.73
C ALA A 78 -2.25 -2.36 -10.30
N LEU A 79 -1.56 -3.47 -10.09
CA LEU A 79 -2.03 -4.81 -10.47
C LEU A 79 -3.28 -5.21 -9.69
N LEU A 80 -3.37 -4.90 -8.40
CA LEU A 80 -4.57 -5.12 -7.59
C LEU A 80 -5.75 -4.31 -8.15
N THR A 81 -5.54 -3.06 -8.52
CA THR A 81 -6.57 -2.22 -9.16
C THR A 81 -7.10 -2.87 -10.44
N LEU A 82 -6.23 -3.41 -11.30
CA LEU A 82 -6.66 -4.12 -12.50
C LEU A 82 -7.51 -5.37 -12.15
N LEU A 83 -7.12 -6.14 -11.13
CA LEU A 83 -7.90 -7.29 -10.66
C LEU A 83 -9.30 -6.89 -10.15
N LEU A 84 -9.39 -5.79 -9.40
CA LEU A 84 -10.65 -5.28 -8.85
C LEU A 84 -11.55 -4.72 -9.97
N ARG A 85 -10.98 -4.04 -10.96
CA ARG A 85 -11.70 -3.55 -12.15
C ARG A 85 -12.25 -4.68 -13.00
N ASP A 86 -11.46 -5.72 -13.25
CA ASP A 86 -11.91 -6.93 -13.97
C ASP A 86 -13.04 -7.65 -13.21
N ALA A 87 -13.15 -7.44 -11.90
CA ALA A 87 -14.21 -7.99 -11.03
C ALA A 87 -15.43 -7.04 -10.86
N GLY A 88 -15.46 -5.90 -11.55
CA GLY A 88 -16.61 -5.00 -11.62
C GLY A 88 -16.49 -3.70 -10.81
N ASP A 89 -15.40 -3.47 -10.07
CA ASP A 89 -15.16 -2.16 -9.42
C ASP A 89 -14.19 -1.31 -10.26
N ALA A 90 -14.70 -0.24 -10.85
CA ALA A 90 -13.87 0.72 -11.58
C ALA A 90 -13.61 2.02 -10.79
N THR A 91 -14.47 2.34 -9.83
CA THR A 91 -14.45 3.65 -9.17
C THR A 91 -13.52 3.68 -7.97
N PHE A 92 -13.81 2.86 -6.95
CA PHE A 92 -13.05 2.88 -5.71
C PHE A 92 -11.59 2.46 -5.91
N SER A 93 -11.33 1.41 -6.70
CA SER A 93 -9.97 0.95 -6.99
C SER A 93 -9.16 1.98 -7.78
N SER A 94 -9.78 2.73 -8.69
CA SER A 94 -9.10 3.80 -9.43
C SER A 94 -8.78 4.99 -8.53
N LEU A 95 -9.72 5.42 -7.69
CA LEU A 95 -9.48 6.49 -6.70
C LEU A 95 -8.38 6.09 -5.72
N ALA A 96 -8.39 4.84 -5.25
CA ALA A 96 -7.35 4.31 -4.38
C ALA A 96 -5.96 4.38 -5.02
N LEU A 97 -5.85 3.94 -6.29
CA LEU A 97 -4.58 3.98 -7.01
C LEU A 97 -4.09 5.42 -7.22
N ILE A 98 -4.97 6.34 -7.58
CA ILE A 98 -4.62 7.76 -7.76
C ILE A 98 -4.13 8.37 -6.44
N ALA A 99 -4.86 8.18 -5.35
CA ALA A 99 -4.46 8.69 -4.04
C ALA A 99 -3.12 8.11 -3.59
N PHE A 100 -2.92 6.79 -3.78
CA PHE A 100 -1.67 6.14 -3.44
C PHE A 100 -0.50 6.58 -4.32
N LEU A 101 -0.73 6.81 -5.62
CA LEU A 101 0.27 7.33 -6.55
C LEU A 101 0.75 8.72 -6.12
N PHE A 102 -0.17 9.65 -5.86
CA PHE A 102 0.18 10.97 -5.36
C PHE A 102 0.92 10.92 -4.03
N GLY A 103 0.45 10.08 -3.10
CA GLY A 103 1.14 9.85 -1.83
C GLY A 103 2.56 9.34 -2.04
N ASN A 104 2.76 8.33 -2.91
CA ASN A 104 4.10 7.82 -3.21
C ASN A 104 5.04 8.85 -3.83
N VAL A 105 4.54 9.71 -4.72
CA VAL A 105 5.34 10.82 -5.28
C VAL A 105 5.85 11.72 -4.16
N LEU A 106 4.98 12.12 -3.22
CA LEU A 106 5.37 12.94 -2.08
C LEU A 106 6.37 12.21 -1.16
N MET A 107 6.17 10.91 -0.93
CA MET A 107 7.09 10.11 -0.13
C MET A 107 8.45 9.93 -0.80
N VAL A 108 8.50 9.76 -2.12
CA VAL A 108 9.77 9.70 -2.86
C VAL A 108 10.50 11.05 -2.78
N ILE A 109 9.80 12.19 -2.89
CA ILE A 109 10.38 13.52 -2.69
C ILE A 109 10.91 13.66 -1.27
N PHE A 110 10.13 13.23 -0.26
CA PHE A 110 10.54 13.20 1.13
C PHE A 110 11.82 12.38 1.35
N LEU A 111 11.94 11.19 0.73
CA LEU A 111 13.12 10.32 0.85
C LEU A 111 14.31 10.77 -0.01
N ALA A 112 14.07 11.47 -1.12
CA ALA A 112 15.13 12.02 -1.96
C ALA A 112 15.92 13.11 -1.24
N PHE A 113 15.26 13.86 -0.35
CA PHE A 113 15.92 14.87 0.48
C PHE A 113 17.02 14.28 1.37
N PRO A 114 16.75 13.33 2.30
CA PRO A 114 17.81 12.70 3.09
C PRO A 114 18.85 11.96 2.21
N LEU A 115 18.47 11.39 1.10
CA LEU A 115 19.41 10.72 0.20
C LEU A 115 20.48 11.68 -0.36
N GLY A 116 20.09 12.92 -0.70
CA GLY A 116 20.99 13.89 -1.33
C GLY A 116 21.63 14.87 -0.34
N VAL A 117 20.89 15.33 0.64
CA VAL A 117 21.28 16.46 1.52
C VAL A 117 21.89 16.01 2.84
N GLU A 118 21.35 14.97 3.47
CA GLU A 118 21.83 14.52 4.78
C GLU A 118 23.29 14.08 4.80
N PRO A 119 23.83 13.35 3.79
CA PRO A 119 25.25 13.01 3.78
C PRO A 119 26.17 14.22 3.78
N VAL A 120 25.78 15.31 3.09
CA VAL A 120 26.55 16.56 3.06
C VAL A 120 26.52 17.26 4.41
N ALA A 121 25.32 17.39 4.99
CA ALA A 121 25.13 17.97 6.32
C ALA A 121 25.83 17.14 7.41
N ALA A 122 25.80 15.81 7.29
CA ALA A 122 26.47 14.90 8.21
C ALA A 122 27.99 15.07 8.19
N GLN A 123 28.59 15.10 6.99
CA GLN A 123 30.06 15.33 6.84
C GLN A 123 30.47 16.70 7.41
N GLU A 124 29.69 17.74 7.14
CA GLU A 124 29.97 19.07 7.68
C GLU A 124 29.82 19.10 9.21
N THR A 125 28.77 18.47 9.75
CA THR A 125 28.57 18.37 11.20
C THR A 125 29.69 17.60 11.90
N VAL A 126 30.17 16.49 11.30
CA VAL A 126 31.33 15.75 11.83
C VAL A 126 32.58 16.63 11.84
N ARG A 127 32.81 17.44 10.78
CA ARG A 127 33.98 18.28 10.62
C ARG A 127 33.96 19.50 11.58
N THR A 128 32.80 20.15 11.73
CA THR A 128 32.68 21.44 12.44
C THR A 128 32.13 21.33 13.87
N GLY A 129 31.45 20.22 14.16
CA GLY A 129 30.68 20.03 15.39
C GLY A 129 29.36 20.80 15.44
N VAL A 130 28.98 21.51 14.35
CA VAL A 130 27.77 22.36 14.27
C VAL A 130 26.86 21.85 13.14
N VAL A 131 25.56 21.81 13.40
CA VAL A 131 24.56 21.48 12.37
C VAL A 131 24.44 22.66 11.40
N PRO A 132 24.56 22.43 10.06
CA PRO A 132 24.43 23.52 9.10
C PRO A 132 23.02 24.13 9.09
N ASP A 133 22.93 25.46 9.03
CA ASP A 133 21.65 26.20 9.05
C ASP A 133 20.72 25.79 7.87
N PHE A 134 21.30 25.57 6.70
CA PHE A 134 20.52 25.12 5.53
C PHE A 134 19.78 23.82 5.79
N TYR A 135 20.39 22.90 6.52
CA TYR A 135 19.78 21.61 6.83
C TYR A 135 18.57 21.75 7.76
N VAL A 136 18.68 22.60 8.79
CA VAL A 136 17.58 22.90 9.72
C VAL A 136 16.36 23.43 8.96
N GLN A 137 16.56 24.39 8.06
CA GLN A 137 15.48 24.97 7.25
C GLN A 137 14.80 23.94 6.33
N LEU A 138 15.61 23.13 5.69
CA LEU A 138 15.10 22.09 4.78
C LEU A 138 14.34 20.98 5.51
N THR A 139 14.77 20.60 6.71
CA THR A 139 14.07 19.59 7.55
C THR A 139 12.66 20.04 7.90
N LEU A 140 12.47 21.32 8.22
CA LEU A 140 11.14 21.89 8.50
C LEU A 140 10.21 21.78 7.29
N TRP A 141 10.73 21.89 6.08
CA TRP A 141 9.95 21.82 4.85
C TRP A 141 9.54 20.40 4.48
N THR A 142 10.30 19.38 4.86
CA THR A 142 10.00 18.00 4.49
C THR A 142 8.88 17.36 5.32
N GLN A 143 8.69 17.78 6.56
CA GLN A 143 7.67 17.21 7.46
C GLN A 143 6.24 17.24 6.88
N PRO A 144 5.75 18.34 6.28
CA PRO A 144 4.43 18.37 5.66
C PRO A 144 4.25 17.32 4.54
N LEU A 145 5.30 16.98 3.80
CA LEU A 145 5.24 15.97 2.74
C LEU A 145 4.88 14.60 3.31
N PHE A 146 5.49 14.24 4.44
CA PHE A 146 5.19 12.99 5.13
C PHE A 146 3.76 12.94 5.68
N VAL A 147 3.27 14.06 6.23
CA VAL A 147 1.88 14.17 6.71
C VAL A 147 0.89 13.96 5.56
N ILE A 148 1.08 14.63 4.43
CA ILE A 148 0.19 14.51 3.27
C ILE A 148 0.26 13.09 2.70
N TYR A 149 1.46 12.49 2.59
CA TYR A 149 1.61 11.09 2.21
C TYR A 149 0.77 10.17 3.11
N THR A 150 0.89 10.33 4.42
CA THR A 150 0.17 9.52 5.42
C THR A 150 -1.35 9.59 5.22
N LEU A 151 -1.89 10.80 5.05
CA LEU A 151 -3.32 11.00 4.80
C LEU A 151 -3.76 10.34 3.49
N LEU A 152 -3.00 10.52 2.41
CA LEU A 152 -3.31 9.91 1.11
C LEU A 152 -3.20 8.39 1.15
N ALA A 153 -2.21 7.83 1.83
CA ALA A 153 -2.02 6.39 1.94
C ALA A 153 -3.18 5.72 2.69
N PHE A 154 -3.62 6.26 3.84
CA PHE A 154 -4.78 5.72 4.55
C PHE A 154 -6.08 5.94 3.78
N SER A 155 -6.26 7.09 3.11
CA SER A 155 -7.42 7.31 2.23
C SER A 155 -7.47 6.31 1.07
N ALA A 156 -6.34 6.00 0.48
CA ALA A 156 -6.22 4.96 -0.54
C ALA A 156 -6.58 3.57 0.00
N LEU A 157 -6.12 3.22 1.21
CA LEU A 157 -6.47 1.95 1.86
C LEU A 157 -7.97 1.86 2.15
N ALA A 158 -8.63 2.96 2.57
CA ALA A 158 -10.07 3.01 2.73
C ALA A 158 -10.80 2.75 1.40
N ALA A 159 -10.35 3.39 0.31
CA ALA A 159 -10.93 3.19 -1.01
C ALA A 159 -10.70 1.75 -1.52
N TYR A 160 -9.53 1.14 -1.31
CA TYR A 160 -9.33 -0.29 -1.59
C TYR A 160 -10.24 -1.17 -0.74
N GLY A 161 -10.51 -0.82 0.52
CA GLY A 161 -11.50 -1.49 1.36
C GLY A 161 -12.89 -1.49 0.71
N GLY A 162 -13.35 -0.33 0.22
CA GLY A 162 -14.60 -0.19 -0.53
C GLY A 162 -14.62 -1.03 -1.81
N ALA A 163 -13.53 -1.01 -2.58
CA ALA A 163 -13.38 -1.81 -3.79
C ALA A 163 -13.42 -3.34 -3.52
N ILE A 164 -12.84 -3.79 -2.41
CA ILE A 164 -12.89 -5.20 -2.00
C ILE A 164 -14.31 -5.59 -1.58
N LEU A 165 -15.04 -4.70 -0.92
CA LEU A 165 -16.44 -4.95 -0.52
C LEU A 165 -17.39 -5.01 -1.72
N SER A 166 -17.16 -4.20 -2.75
CA SER A 166 -17.98 -4.20 -3.97
C SER A 166 -17.69 -5.39 -4.89
N THR A 167 -16.55 -6.07 -4.70
CA THR A 167 -16.12 -7.21 -5.51
C THR A 167 -16.05 -8.49 -4.68
N ARG A 168 -15.87 -9.64 -5.34
CA ARG A 168 -15.63 -10.94 -4.69
C ARG A 168 -14.18 -11.43 -4.84
N VAL A 169 -13.26 -10.55 -5.18
CA VAL A 169 -11.82 -10.89 -5.37
C VAL A 169 -11.20 -11.39 -4.07
N LEU A 170 -11.55 -10.75 -2.95
CA LEU A 170 -11.15 -11.12 -1.59
C LEU A 170 -12.38 -11.31 -0.70
N PRO A 171 -12.26 -12.00 0.46
CA PRO A 171 -13.35 -12.10 1.43
C PRO A 171 -13.79 -10.70 1.92
N HIS A 172 -15.08 -10.50 2.14
CA HIS A 172 -15.63 -9.21 2.58
C HIS A 172 -15.02 -8.69 3.90
N TRP A 173 -14.64 -9.59 4.83
CA TRP A 173 -14.00 -9.18 6.07
C TRP A 173 -12.68 -8.42 5.85
N VAL A 174 -11.97 -8.70 4.74
CA VAL A 174 -10.73 -7.96 4.37
C VAL A 174 -11.04 -6.51 4.00
N GLY A 175 -12.14 -6.29 3.27
CA GLY A 175 -12.60 -4.95 2.93
C GLY A 175 -12.99 -4.13 4.17
N TRP A 176 -13.74 -4.75 5.10
CA TRP A 176 -14.07 -4.11 6.38
C TRP A 176 -12.84 -3.84 7.23
N LEU A 177 -11.92 -4.80 7.31
CA LEU A 177 -10.66 -4.61 8.03
C LEU A 177 -9.85 -3.45 7.45
N ALA A 178 -9.78 -3.35 6.11
CA ALA A 178 -9.07 -2.25 5.44
C ALA A 178 -9.71 -0.89 5.75
N LEU A 179 -11.05 -0.79 5.75
CA LEU A 179 -11.78 0.43 6.12
C LEU A 179 -11.52 0.84 7.58
N VAL A 180 -11.69 -0.09 8.52
CA VAL A 180 -11.48 0.18 9.94
C VAL A 180 -10.03 0.57 10.21
N TYR A 181 -9.09 -0.16 9.59
CA TYR A 181 -7.66 0.12 9.70
C TYR A 181 -7.29 1.50 9.15
N ALA A 182 -7.83 1.85 7.99
CA ALA A 182 -7.60 3.15 7.36
C ALA A 182 -8.18 4.29 8.22
N LEU A 183 -9.39 4.12 8.74
CA LEU A 183 -10.02 5.12 9.61
C LEU A 183 -9.21 5.31 10.91
N ALA A 184 -8.79 4.22 11.54
CA ALA A 184 -7.93 4.27 12.71
C ALA A 184 -6.61 4.97 12.42
N GLY A 185 -6.01 4.71 11.25
CA GLY A 185 -4.80 5.37 10.80
C GLY A 185 -4.96 6.87 10.57
N LEU A 186 -6.08 7.31 9.97
CA LEU A 186 -6.42 8.73 9.80
C LEU A 186 -6.62 9.43 11.15
N VAL A 187 -7.32 8.79 12.08
CA VAL A 187 -7.51 9.30 13.44
C VAL A 187 -6.16 9.43 14.15
N LEU A 188 -5.33 8.40 14.09
CA LEU A 188 -3.98 8.42 14.66
C LEU A 188 -3.13 9.53 14.06
N ALA A 189 -3.17 9.72 12.73
CA ALA A 189 -2.46 10.81 12.05
C ALA A 189 -2.92 12.18 12.55
N GLY A 190 -4.22 12.37 12.80
CA GLY A 190 -4.74 13.59 13.41
C GLY A 190 -4.20 13.85 14.81
N PHE A 191 -4.17 12.83 15.68
CA PHE A 191 -3.65 12.98 17.04
C PHE A 191 -2.13 13.14 17.13
N THR A 192 -1.38 12.60 16.18
CA THR A 192 0.09 12.63 16.17
C THR A 192 0.66 13.71 15.26
N ALA A 193 -0.18 14.64 14.76
CA ALA A 193 0.20 15.62 13.74
C ALA A 193 0.90 14.96 12.53
N GLY A 194 0.41 13.79 12.12
CA GLY A 194 0.93 13.01 11.00
C GLY A 194 2.16 12.15 11.31
N ASN A 195 2.68 12.18 12.53
CA ASN A 195 3.84 11.37 12.92
C ASN A 195 3.43 9.90 13.18
N VAL A 196 3.02 9.21 12.13
CA VAL A 196 2.60 7.80 12.14
C VAL A 196 3.75 6.93 11.66
N PRO A 197 4.08 5.84 12.37
CA PRO A 197 5.15 4.94 11.93
C PRO A 197 4.93 4.45 10.49
N PRO A 198 5.90 4.63 9.57
CA PRO A 198 5.73 4.34 8.15
C PRO A 198 5.36 2.88 7.84
N PHE A 199 5.78 1.92 8.68
CA PHE A 199 5.48 0.51 8.48
C PHE A 199 3.98 0.19 8.53
N LEU A 200 3.17 1.01 9.22
CA LEU A 200 1.72 0.81 9.30
C LEU A 200 1.07 0.87 7.91
N HIS A 201 1.54 1.69 6.99
CA HIS A 201 0.99 1.77 5.64
C HIS A 201 1.17 0.46 4.83
N HIS A 202 2.11 -0.40 5.23
CA HIS A 202 2.46 -1.63 4.51
C HIS A 202 1.78 -2.89 5.06
N LEU A 203 1.18 -2.85 6.26
CA LEU A 203 0.56 -4.04 6.87
C LEU A 203 -0.63 -4.56 6.06
N MET A 204 -1.52 -3.67 5.61
CA MET A 204 -2.66 -4.08 4.79
C MET A 204 -2.27 -4.58 3.40
N PRO A 205 -1.37 -3.94 2.64
CA PRO A 205 -0.81 -4.51 1.41
C PRO A 205 -0.19 -5.90 1.58
N ILE A 206 0.55 -6.15 2.67
CA ILE A 206 1.09 -7.49 2.99
C ILE A 206 -0.05 -8.50 3.16
N LEU A 207 -1.04 -8.18 4.00
CA LEU A 207 -2.18 -9.05 4.25
C LEU A 207 -2.93 -9.38 2.94
N ILE A 208 -3.22 -8.37 2.13
CA ILE A 208 -3.85 -8.54 0.82
C ILE A 208 -3.00 -9.45 -0.07
N GLY A 209 -1.69 -9.20 -0.14
CA GLY A 209 -0.75 -10.01 -0.91
C GLY A 209 -0.75 -11.48 -0.50
N VAL A 210 -0.67 -11.75 0.81
CA VAL A 210 -0.72 -13.12 1.36
C VAL A 210 -2.04 -13.80 1.03
N LEU A 211 -3.17 -13.14 1.21
CA LEU A 211 -4.49 -13.69 0.90
C LEU A 211 -4.69 -13.97 -0.59
N LEU A 212 -4.12 -13.11 -1.45
CA LEU A 212 -4.11 -13.38 -2.88
C LEU A 212 -3.31 -14.64 -3.22
N LEU A 213 -2.26 -14.98 -2.52
CA LEU A 213 -1.48 -16.20 -2.73
C LEU A 213 -2.17 -17.44 -2.17
N LEU A 214 -2.73 -17.36 -0.97
CA LEU A 214 -3.32 -18.49 -0.26
C LEU A 214 -4.64 -18.97 -0.86
N ARG A 215 -5.43 -18.09 -1.46
CA ARG A 215 -6.72 -18.42 -2.02
C ARG A 215 -6.53 -19.24 -3.29
N ARG A 216 -6.44 -20.56 -3.17
CA ARG A 216 -6.51 -21.51 -4.28
C ARG A 216 -7.85 -21.29 -5.01
N GLY A 217 -7.80 -21.16 -6.34
CA GLY A 217 -8.96 -20.85 -7.15
C GLY A 217 -10.16 -21.74 -6.84
N GLN A 218 -11.11 -21.22 -6.10
CA GLN A 218 -12.47 -21.73 -6.18
C GLN A 218 -12.96 -21.35 -7.58
N VAL A 219 -12.84 -22.30 -8.49
CA VAL A 219 -13.56 -22.26 -9.75
C VAL A 219 -15.03 -22.13 -9.36
N PRO A 220 -15.77 -21.10 -9.81
CA PRO A 220 -17.21 -21.13 -9.67
C PRO A 220 -17.68 -22.44 -10.27
N SER A 221 -18.32 -23.30 -9.45
CA SER A 221 -18.85 -24.56 -9.93
C SER A 221 -19.89 -24.20 -10.99
N GLU A 222 -19.79 -24.79 -12.15
CA GLU A 222 -20.70 -24.68 -13.30
C GLU A 222 -22.16 -25.00 -12.95
N GLN A 223 -22.41 -25.36 -11.70
CA GLN A 223 -23.74 -25.72 -11.17
C GLN A 223 -24.65 -24.51 -10.91
N ASP A 224 -24.14 -23.30 -10.86
CA ASP A 224 -24.98 -22.10 -10.62
C ASP A 224 -25.55 -21.49 -11.91
N GLU A 225 -25.13 -21.98 -13.08
CA GLU A 225 -25.67 -21.55 -14.39
C GLU A 225 -26.78 -22.46 -14.91
N ARG A 226 -27.43 -23.29 -14.09
CA ARG A 226 -28.66 -23.94 -14.57
C ARG A 226 -29.72 -22.84 -14.77
N PRO A 227 -30.17 -22.61 -16.01
CA PRO A 227 -31.19 -21.60 -16.25
C PRO A 227 -32.46 -22.04 -15.55
N ARG A 228 -32.93 -21.17 -14.63
CA ARG A 228 -34.25 -21.29 -13.95
C ARG A 228 -35.43 -21.16 -14.93
N HIS A 229 -35.22 -21.44 -16.18
CA HIS A 229 -36.24 -21.33 -17.25
C HIS A 229 -36.78 -22.64 -17.77
N ALA A 230 -36.85 -23.71 -16.98
CA ALA A 230 -37.45 -24.98 -17.43
C ALA A 230 -38.67 -25.40 -16.59
N SER A 231 -39.44 -24.48 -16.04
CA SER A 231 -40.66 -24.88 -15.30
C SER A 231 -41.82 -23.92 -15.44
N SER A 232 -42.20 -23.54 -16.68
CA SER A 232 -43.53 -22.98 -16.92
C SER A 232 -44.05 -23.21 -18.35
N VAL A 233 -43.91 -24.45 -18.84
CA VAL A 233 -44.78 -24.91 -19.91
C VAL A 233 -45.78 -25.87 -19.27
N LYS A 234 -46.77 -25.32 -18.60
CA LYS A 234 -47.96 -26.04 -18.23
C LYS A 234 -48.96 -25.95 -19.37
N SER A 235 -49.02 -27.05 -20.10
CA SER A 235 -50.23 -27.66 -20.68
C SER A 235 -51.49 -26.75 -20.65
N GLY A 236 -51.74 -26.03 -21.72
CA GLY A 236 -53.04 -25.53 -22.10
C GLY A 236 -53.83 -26.67 -22.77
N HIS A 237 -54.77 -27.23 -22.04
CA HIS A 237 -55.72 -28.19 -22.50
C HIS A 237 -56.72 -27.50 -23.43
N PRO A 238 -56.95 -27.97 -24.67
CA PRO A 238 -58.04 -27.42 -25.47
C PRO A 238 -59.31 -28.20 -25.08
N SER A 239 -60.21 -27.61 -24.31
CA SER A 239 -61.60 -28.09 -24.18
C SER A 239 -62.37 -27.63 -25.40
N GLY A 240 -62.62 -28.56 -26.28
CA GLY A 240 -63.63 -28.42 -27.28
C GLY A 240 -65.02 -28.36 -26.63
N GLN A 241 -65.86 -27.45 -27.08
CA GLN A 241 -67.31 -27.63 -26.99
C GLN A 241 -67.98 -27.08 -28.22
N ASN A 242 -68.59 -28.04 -28.89
CA ASN A 242 -69.58 -28.01 -29.92
C ASN A 242 -70.91 -27.54 -29.35
N ARG A 243 -71.79 -26.87 -30.17
CA ARG A 243 -73.25 -26.73 -30.22
C ARG A 243 -73.64 -25.27 -30.29
N ASP A 244 -74.44 -24.86 -31.15
CA ASP A 244 -75.48 -25.13 -32.14
C ASP A 244 -75.59 -23.91 -33.01
#